data_6850dbb9f86a20d46ceb2d3c70fb757f
#
_entry.id   6850dbb9f86a20d46ceb2d3c70fb757f
#
_cell.length_a   1.000
_cell.length_b   1.000
_cell.length_c   1.000
_cell.angle_alpha   90.00
_cell.angle_beta   90.00
_cell.angle_gamma   90.00
#
_symmetry.space_group_name_H-M   'P 1'
#
loop_
_entity.id
_entity.type
_entity.pdbx_description
1 polymer ?
#
loop_
_entity_poly.entity_id
_entity_poly.type
_entity_poly.pdbx_seq_one_letter_code
_entity_poly.pdbx_strand_id
1 'polypeptide(L)'
;DRRWPARWLQTLLSLPVLGPLQGRRALAYLGLDQVRYAVSGAARLNPALQRRFAALGLQVVEAYGMTENCGYSHLGRPSRQRPGYIGLPNPGVECRLGPQGELLVRSKTLMLGYHKDPVRTAEVLDEDGFLHTGDAAEIDQEGFLRLTGRLRDIFKTSRGRYVIPAPIEQRLMDDVLIEEACVVGQDLPQPLALVRLAPGLTADKTNRGRLQALFDSVNQT
;
A
#
# COMPACT_ATOMS: atom_id res chain seq x y z
N ASP A 1 -16.01 13.99 -23.44
CA ASP A 1 -15.72 14.27 -22.01
C ASP A 1 -16.99 14.40 -21.19
N ARG A 2 -17.63 13.29 -20.85
CA ARG A 2 -18.72 13.29 -19.87
C ARG A 2 -18.11 12.94 -18.50
N ARG A 3 -17.56 13.94 -17.81
CA ARG A 3 -17.21 13.82 -16.39
C ARG A 3 -18.51 13.76 -15.60
N TRP A 4 -18.87 12.57 -15.14
CA TRP A 4 -19.94 12.42 -14.15
C TRP A 4 -19.46 13.01 -12.83
N PRO A 5 -20.21 13.92 -12.18
CA PRO A 5 -19.80 14.44 -10.89
C PRO A 5 -19.76 13.30 -9.88
N ALA A 6 -18.59 13.07 -9.25
CA ALA A 6 -18.31 11.95 -8.37
C ALA A 6 -19.33 11.77 -7.22
N ARG A 7 -19.98 12.86 -6.79
CA ARG A 7 -21.01 12.85 -5.75
C ARG A 7 -22.29 12.12 -6.16
N TRP A 8 -22.74 12.23 -7.41
CA TRP A 8 -23.93 11.55 -7.92
C TRP A 8 -23.72 10.04 -8.04
N LEU A 9 -22.52 9.63 -8.43
CA LEU A 9 -22.17 8.21 -8.50
C LEU A 9 -22.20 7.55 -7.11
N GLN A 10 -21.69 8.23 -6.09
CA GLN A 10 -21.73 7.73 -4.71
C GLN A 10 -23.16 7.58 -4.19
N THR A 11 -24.04 8.56 -4.48
CA THR A 11 -25.45 8.51 -4.07
C THR A 11 -26.22 7.40 -4.79
N LEU A 12 -25.95 7.17 -6.09
CA LEU A 12 -26.58 6.09 -6.86
C LEU A 12 -26.08 4.70 -6.43
N LEU A 13 -24.81 4.57 -6.10
CA LEU A 13 -24.21 3.32 -5.62
C LEU A 13 -24.66 2.94 -4.20
N SER A 14 -25.12 3.90 -3.40
CA SER A 14 -25.66 3.65 -2.05
C SER A 14 -27.10 3.12 -2.04
N LEU A 15 -27.79 3.13 -3.18
CA LEU A 15 -29.17 2.62 -3.27
C LEU A 15 -29.16 1.09 -3.38
N PRO A 16 -29.91 0.36 -2.51
CA PRO A 16 -29.79 -1.08 -2.35
C PRO A 16 -30.14 -1.91 -3.59
N VAL A 17 -30.96 -1.37 -4.50
CA VAL A 17 -31.38 -2.07 -5.74
C VAL A 17 -30.63 -1.53 -6.96
N LEU A 18 -30.42 -0.21 -7.04
CA LEU A 18 -29.79 0.44 -8.20
C LEU A 18 -28.26 0.38 -8.14
N GLY A 19 -27.67 0.35 -6.94
CA GLY A 19 -26.23 0.29 -6.74
C GLY A 19 -25.56 -0.89 -7.43
N PRO A 20 -25.98 -2.14 -7.19
CA PRO A 20 -25.39 -3.32 -7.83
C PRO A 20 -25.53 -3.35 -9.35
N LEU A 21 -26.65 -2.84 -9.89
CA LEU A 21 -26.88 -2.78 -11.34
C LEU A 21 -26.00 -1.73 -12.02
N GLN A 22 -25.83 -0.58 -11.40
CA GLN A 22 -24.95 0.50 -11.84
C GLN A 22 -23.48 0.09 -11.73
N GLY A 23 -23.11 -0.57 -10.63
CA GLY A 23 -21.78 -1.12 -10.44
C GLY A 23 -21.41 -2.12 -11.54
N ARG A 24 -22.27 -3.08 -11.85
CA ARG A 24 -22.07 -4.02 -12.97
C ARG A 24 -21.89 -3.34 -14.32
N ARG A 25 -22.69 -2.31 -14.61
CA ARG A 25 -22.54 -1.54 -15.86
C ARG A 25 -21.21 -0.80 -15.91
N ALA A 26 -20.76 -0.20 -14.79
CA ALA A 26 -19.46 0.45 -14.70
C ALA A 26 -18.33 -0.55 -14.89
N LEU A 27 -18.42 -1.73 -14.26
CA LEU A 27 -17.43 -2.80 -14.42
C LEU A 27 -17.42 -3.33 -15.87
N ALA A 28 -18.57 -3.51 -16.50
CA ALA A 28 -18.66 -3.92 -17.90
C ALA A 28 -18.01 -2.88 -18.84
N TYR A 29 -18.22 -1.60 -18.58
CA TYR A 29 -17.55 -0.53 -19.34
C TYR A 29 -16.02 -0.57 -19.20
N LEU A 30 -15.53 -0.99 -18.03
CA LEU A 30 -14.11 -1.18 -17.76
C LEU A 30 -13.57 -2.56 -18.21
N GLY A 31 -14.42 -3.45 -18.74
CA GLY A 31 -14.05 -4.83 -19.09
C GLY A 31 -13.81 -5.74 -17.86
N LEU A 32 -14.36 -5.37 -16.70
CA LEU A 32 -14.11 -6.05 -15.42
C LEU A 32 -15.34 -6.84 -14.91
N ASP A 33 -16.44 -6.92 -15.66
CA ASP A 33 -17.68 -7.57 -15.26
C ASP A 33 -17.58 -9.11 -15.17
N GLN A 34 -16.59 -9.72 -15.84
CA GLN A 34 -16.32 -11.16 -15.80
C GLN A 34 -15.17 -11.54 -14.87
N VAL A 35 -14.58 -10.56 -14.15
CA VAL A 35 -13.49 -10.84 -13.23
C VAL A 35 -13.99 -11.63 -12.03
N ARG A 36 -13.39 -12.80 -11.81
CA ARG A 36 -13.67 -13.66 -10.65
C ARG A 36 -12.79 -13.35 -9.46
N TYR A 37 -11.57 -12.91 -9.72
CA TYR A 37 -10.57 -12.63 -8.72
C TYR A 37 -9.70 -11.46 -9.16
N ALA A 38 -9.69 -10.38 -8.40
CA ALA A 38 -8.86 -9.22 -8.66
C ALA A 38 -7.79 -9.11 -7.56
N VAL A 39 -6.52 -9.06 -7.97
CA VAL A 39 -5.37 -9.00 -7.06
C VAL A 39 -4.52 -7.79 -7.43
N SER A 40 -4.12 -7.03 -6.43
CA SER A 40 -3.10 -5.98 -6.53
C SER A 40 -1.88 -6.38 -5.71
N GLY A 41 -0.69 -6.18 -6.26
CA GLY A 41 0.57 -6.52 -5.60
C GLY A 41 1.71 -5.63 -6.06
N ALA A 42 2.91 -5.90 -5.57
CA ALA A 42 4.14 -5.14 -5.81
C ALA A 42 4.17 -3.71 -5.22
N ALA A 43 3.02 -3.05 -5.08
CA ALA A 43 2.88 -1.76 -4.40
C ALA A 43 1.60 -1.76 -3.56
N ARG A 44 1.55 -0.90 -2.54
CA ARG A 44 0.37 -0.77 -1.69
C ARG A 44 -0.80 -0.23 -2.51
N LEU A 45 -1.96 -0.85 -2.37
CA LEU A 45 -3.20 -0.35 -2.94
C LEU A 45 -3.79 0.74 -2.03
N ASN A 46 -4.15 1.87 -2.63
CA ASN A 46 -4.84 2.93 -1.88
C ASN A 46 -6.17 2.40 -1.31
N PRO A 47 -6.39 2.42 0.02
CA PRO A 47 -7.60 1.88 0.64
C PRO A 47 -8.89 2.56 0.16
N ALA A 48 -8.83 3.84 -0.24
CA ALA A 48 -9.98 4.54 -0.79
C ALA A 48 -10.34 4.00 -2.18
N LEU A 49 -9.34 3.67 -3.01
CA LEU A 49 -9.56 3.04 -4.31
C LEU A 49 -10.13 1.62 -4.14
N GLN A 50 -9.61 0.86 -3.19
CA GLN A 50 -10.10 -0.48 -2.85
C GLN A 50 -11.59 -0.44 -2.44
N ARG A 51 -11.98 0.50 -1.57
CA ARG A 51 -13.39 0.72 -1.19
C ARG A 51 -14.26 1.12 -2.38
N ARG A 52 -13.74 1.92 -3.32
CA ARG A 52 -14.49 2.30 -4.53
C ARG A 52 -14.78 1.10 -5.42
N PHE A 53 -13.82 0.22 -5.66
CA PHE A 53 -14.04 -1.01 -6.41
C PHE A 53 -15.01 -1.95 -5.69
N ALA A 54 -14.89 -2.08 -4.37
CA ALA A 54 -15.83 -2.86 -3.57
C ALA A 54 -17.27 -2.31 -3.68
N ALA A 55 -17.47 -1.00 -3.71
CA ALA A 55 -18.76 -0.38 -3.92
C ALA A 55 -19.35 -0.65 -5.32
N LEU A 56 -18.50 -0.89 -6.33
CA LEU A 56 -18.92 -1.34 -7.66
C LEU A 56 -19.23 -2.84 -7.73
N GLY A 57 -18.93 -3.60 -6.66
CA GLY A 57 -19.12 -5.05 -6.60
C GLY A 57 -17.86 -5.85 -6.96
N LEU A 58 -16.71 -5.21 -7.17
CA LEU A 58 -15.44 -5.88 -7.42
C LEU A 58 -14.53 -5.78 -6.20
N GLN A 59 -14.24 -6.92 -5.57
CA GLN A 59 -13.30 -6.97 -4.47
C GLN A 59 -11.87 -7.17 -4.99
N VAL A 60 -11.03 -6.16 -4.77
CA VAL A 60 -9.60 -6.21 -5.09
C VAL A 60 -8.85 -6.57 -3.81
N VAL A 61 -8.23 -7.73 -3.76
CA VAL A 61 -7.38 -8.15 -2.63
C VAL A 61 -5.94 -7.74 -2.85
N GLU A 62 -5.19 -7.57 -1.76
CA GLU A 62 -3.76 -7.31 -1.85
C GLU A 62 -2.97 -8.61 -1.72
N ALA A 63 -1.83 -8.66 -2.43
CA ALA A 63 -0.83 -9.70 -2.32
C ALA A 63 0.53 -9.10 -1.99
N TYR A 64 1.28 -9.79 -1.15
CA TYR A 64 2.64 -9.44 -0.81
C TYR A 64 3.59 -10.61 -1.03
N GLY A 65 4.71 -10.29 -1.62
CA GLY A 65 5.82 -11.18 -1.83
C GLY A 65 6.92 -10.46 -2.59
N MET A 66 8.04 -11.14 -2.71
CA MET A 66 9.23 -10.66 -3.39
C MET A 66 9.86 -11.82 -4.19
N THR A 67 10.83 -11.53 -5.03
CA THR A 67 11.49 -12.56 -5.84
C THR A 67 12.10 -13.67 -4.98
N GLU A 68 12.66 -13.29 -3.84
CA GLU A 68 13.33 -14.17 -2.88
C GLU A 68 12.40 -15.21 -2.23
N ASN A 69 11.08 -14.98 -2.29
CA ASN A 69 10.07 -15.94 -1.81
C ASN A 69 9.06 -16.34 -2.91
N CYS A 70 9.43 -16.22 -4.18
CA CYS A 70 8.60 -16.53 -5.35
C CYS A 70 7.24 -15.79 -5.36
N GLY A 71 7.17 -14.58 -4.76
CA GLY A 71 5.94 -13.84 -4.62
C GLY A 71 4.90 -14.49 -3.69
N TYR A 72 5.27 -15.57 -2.99
CA TYR A 72 4.35 -16.38 -2.20
C TYR A 72 4.55 -16.13 -0.70
N SER A 73 4.02 -15.01 -0.21
CA SER A 73 4.05 -14.70 1.22
C SER A 73 2.64 -14.52 1.78
N HIS A 74 1.96 -13.44 1.44
CA HIS A 74 0.62 -13.13 1.94
C HIS A 74 -0.34 -12.83 0.79
N LEU A 75 -1.60 -13.26 0.96
CA LEU A 75 -2.66 -12.98 0.00
C LEU A 75 -3.97 -12.70 0.74
N GLY A 76 -4.58 -11.58 0.43
CA GLY A 76 -5.92 -11.24 0.88
C GLY A 76 -6.95 -12.26 0.37
N ARG A 77 -8.00 -12.45 1.16
CA ARG A 77 -9.15 -13.29 0.77
C ARG A 77 -10.39 -12.41 0.70
N PRO A 78 -11.19 -12.46 -0.40
CA PRO A 78 -12.37 -11.62 -0.56
C PRO A 78 -13.32 -11.67 0.64
N SER A 79 -13.52 -12.86 1.23
CA SER A 79 -14.40 -13.08 2.40
C SER A 79 -13.87 -12.50 3.72
N ARG A 80 -12.58 -12.15 3.78
CA ARG A 80 -11.90 -11.65 4.99
C ARG A 80 -11.00 -10.45 4.68
N GLN A 81 -11.40 -9.63 3.71
CA GLN A 81 -10.62 -8.47 3.29
C GLN A 81 -10.77 -7.32 4.29
N ARG A 82 -9.63 -6.66 4.57
CA ARG A 82 -9.55 -5.43 5.38
C ARG A 82 -8.75 -4.39 4.61
N PRO A 83 -9.35 -3.26 4.20
CA PRO A 83 -8.63 -2.19 3.51
C PRO A 83 -7.42 -1.70 4.31
N GLY A 84 -6.26 -1.63 3.65
CA GLY A 84 -5.00 -1.28 4.28
C GLY A 84 -4.23 -2.44 4.91
N TYR A 85 -4.80 -3.65 4.90
CA TYR A 85 -4.13 -4.90 5.26
C TYR A 85 -3.97 -5.78 4.03
N ILE A 86 -2.83 -6.45 3.93
CA ILE A 86 -2.57 -7.39 2.84
C ILE A 86 -3.40 -8.66 3.03
N GLY A 87 -3.43 -9.18 4.24
CA GLY A 87 -4.15 -10.40 4.58
C GLY A 87 -3.35 -11.32 5.47
N LEU A 88 -3.72 -12.60 5.46
CA LEU A 88 -3.07 -13.66 6.22
C LEU A 88 -1.93 -14.29 5.41
N PRO A 89 -0.95 -14.92 6.07
CA PRO A 89 0.07 -15.69 5.38
C PRO A 89 -0.55 -16.82 4.55
N ASN A 90 0.08 -17.12 3.43
CA ASN A 90 -0.31 -18.25 2.59
C ASN A 90 -0.03 -19.59 3.31
N PRO A 91 -0.70 -20.68 2.94
CA PRO A 91 -0.45 -21.99 3.52
C PRO A 91 1.04 -22.37 3.44
N GLY A 92 1.60 -22.80 4.59
CA GLY A 92 3.02 -23.17 4.69
C GLY A 92 3.99 -22.01 4.80
N VAL A 93 3.50 -20.79 4.94
CA VAL A 93 4.30 -19.60 5.25
C VAL A 93 4.23 -19.32 6.74
N GLU A 94 5.38 -19.25 7.37
CA GLU A 94 5.55 -18.73 8.73
C GLU A 94 6.04 -17.29 8.66
N CYS A 95 5.51 -16.42 9.51
CA CYS A 95 5.96 -15.04 9.60
C CYS A 95 6.07 -14.59 11.06
N ARG A 96 7.03 -13.72 11.32
CA ARG A 96 7.22 -13.07 12.62
C ARG A 96 7.78 -11.66 12.42
N LEU A 97 7.68 -10.83 13.43
CA LEU A 97 8.35 -9.54 13.46
C LEU A 97 9.70 -9.70 14.16
N GLY A 98 10.73 -9.28 13.48
CA GLY A 98 12.10 -9.15 13.99
C GLY A 98 12.35 -7.78 14.60
N PRO A 99 13.64 -7.44 14.83
CA PRO A 99 14.04 -6.13 15.33
C PRO A 99 13.49 -4.99 14.47
N GLN A 100 13.16 -3.87 15.09
CA GLN A 100 12.60 -2.69 14.42
C GLN A 100 11.28 -2.95 13.67
N GLY A 101 10.57 -4.05 13.96
CA GLY A 101 9.33 -4.42 13.27
C GLY A 101 9.57 -4.98 11.86
N GLU A 102 10.76 -5.51 11.57
CA GLU A 102 11.03 -6.17 10.30
C GLU A 102 10.16 -7.41 10.12
N LEU A 103 9.54 -7.55 8.94
CA LEU A 103 8.86 -8.78 8.58
C LEU A 103 9.89 -9.87 8.22
N LEU A 104 9.88 -10.96 8.98
CA LEU A 104 10.65 -12.16 8.71
C LEU A 104 9.72 -13.25 8.19
N VAL A 105 10.11 -13.92 7.10
CA VAL A 105 9.28 -14.93 6.43
C VAL A 105 10.05 -16.22 6.24
N ARG A 106 9.44 -17.36 6.56
CA ARG A 106 9.98 -18.70 6.32
C ARG A 106 8.96 -19.55 5.57
N SER A 107 9.39 -20.21 4.50
CA SER A 107 8.56 -21.12 3.72
C SER A 107 9.41 -22.01 2.82
N LYS A 108 8.79 -23.02 2.23
CA LYS A 108 9.44 -23.88 1.20
C LYS A 108 9.63 -23.16 -0.14
N THR A 109 9.10 -21.95 -0.31
CA THR A 109 9.19 -21.16 -1.55
C THR A 109 10.32 -20.15 -1.51
N LEU A 110 11.14 -20.14 -0.45
CA LEU A 110 12.31 -19.27 -0.40
C LEU A 110 13.34 -19.67 -1.45
N MET A 111 14.04 -18.67 -1.97
CA MET A 111 15.18 -18.88 -2.86
C MET A 111 16.27 -19.72 -2.19
N LEU A 112 17.07 -20.39 -2.97
CA LEU A 112 18.28 -21.09 -2.50
C LEU A 112 19.39 -20.10 -2.11
N GLY A 113 19.36 -18.91 -2.68
CA GLY A 113 20.33 -17.84 -2.46
C GLY A 113 20.56 -17.02 -3.72
N TYR A 114 21.32 -15.95 -3.58
CA TYR A 114 21.77 -15.14 -4.72
C TYR A 114 22.86 -15.84 -5.50
N HIS A 115 22.79 -15.78 -6.83
CA HIS A 115 23.73 -16.47 -7.70
C HIS A 115 25.18 -16.00 -7.46
N LYS A 116 26.07 -16.94 -7.09
CA LYS A 116 27.49 -16.69 -6.80
C LYS A 116 27.75 -15.61 -5.73
N ASP A 117 26.78 -15.34 -4.86
CA ASP A 117 26.90 -14.35 -3.81
C ASP A 117 26.44 -14.93 -2.45
N PRO A 118 27.26 -15.81 -1.86
CA PRO A 118 26.94 -16.42 -0.56
C PRO A 118 26.93 -15.39 0.58
N VAL A 119 27.72 -14.34 0.48
CA VAL A 119 27.82 -13.29 1.50
C VAL A 119 26.47 -12.58 1.61
N ARG A 120 25.98 -12.06 0.50
CA ARG A 120 24.68 -11.38 0.46
C ARG A 120 23.53 -12.34 0.78
N THR A 121 23.66 -13.62 0.43
CA THR A 121 22.66 -14.62 0.81
C THR A 121 22.58 -14.77 2.33
N ALA A 122 23.71 -14.85 3.02
CA ALA A 122 23.76 -14.95 4.48
C ALA A 122 23.31 -13.66 5.20
N GLU A 123 23.35 -12.51 4.54
CA GLU A 123 22.79 -11.26 5.08
C GLU A 123 21.27 -11.26 5.15
N VAL A 124 20.60 -12.03 4.25
CA VAL A 124 19.14 -12.00 4.14
C VAL A 124 18.46 -13.30 4.55
N LEU A 125 19.17 -14.42 4.60
CA LEU A 125 18.67 -15.71 5.10
C LEU A 125 19.40 -16.04 6.40
N ASP A 126 18.66 -16.06 7.51
CA ASP A 126 19.23 -16.39 8.82
C ASP A 126 19.39 -17.92 9.01
N GLU A 127 20.08 -18.31 10.11
CA GLU A 127 20.34 -19.71 10.44
C GLU A 127 19.06 -20.49 10.77
N ASP A 128 17.98 -19.80 11.19
CA ASP A 128 16.66 -20.38 11.45
C ASP A 128 15.85 -20.58 10.16
N GLY A 129 16.38 -20.17 9.00
CA GLY A 129 15.74 -20.24 7.68
C GLY A 129 14.69 -19.17 7.44
N PHE A 130 14.75 -18.04 8.15
CA PHE A 130 13.91 -16.88 7.85
C PHE A 130 14.59 -15.95 6.86
N LEU A 131 13.80 -15.45 5.94
CA LEU A 131 14.16 -14.36 5.02
C LEU A 131 13.92 -13.01 5.73
N HIS A 132 14.95 -12.21 5.85
CA HIS A 132 14.91 -10.81 6.23
C HIS A 132 14.42 -9.99 5.03
N THR A 133 13.16 -9.56 5.07
CA THR A 133 12.54 -8.91 3.91
C THR A 133 12.97 -7.46 3.71
N GLY A 134 13.50 -6.83 4.76
CA GLY A 134 13.78 -5.39 4.79
C GLY A 134 12.50 -4.53 4.84
N ASP A 135 11.32 -5.14 4.95
CA ASP A 135 10.06 -4.46 5.09
C ASP A 135 9.65 -4.32 6.55
N ALA A 136 9.32 -3.11 6.98
CA ALA A 136 8.71 -2.87 8.28
C ALA A 136 7.20 -3.21 8.20
N ALA A 137 6.69 -3.89 9.23
CA ALA A 137 5.33 -4.39 9.24
C ALA A 137 4.71 -4.40 10.64
N GLU A 138 3.41 -4.57 10.66
CA GLU A 138 2.61 -4.88 11.84
C GLU A 138 1.75 -6.11 11.55
N ILE A 139 1.60 -6.95 12.55
CA ILE A 139 0.72 -8.12 12.52
C ILE A 139 -0.30 -7.93 13.64
N ASP A 140 -1.58 -7.89 13.30
CA ASP A 140 -2.63 -7.73 14.31
C ASP A 140 -2.91 -9.04 15.07
N GLN A 141 -3.78 -8.96 16.07
CA GLN A 141 -4.15 -10.11 16.92
C GLN A 141 -4.80 -11.27 16.14
N GLU A 142 -5.33 -11.01 14.95
CA GLU A 142 -5.92 -12.04 14.08
C GLU A 142 -4.93 -12.55 13.02
N GLY A 143 -3.68 -12.04 13.03
CA GLY A 143 -2.61 -12.44 12.12
C GLY A 143 -2.60 -11.68 10.78
N PHE A 144 -3.39 -10.60 10.63
CA PHE A 144 -3.37 -9.80 9.40
C PHE A 144 -2.13 -8.94 9.32
N LEU A 145 -1.45 -9.03 8.19
CA LEU A 145 -0.25 -8.24 7.89
C LEU A 145 -0.62 -6.86 7.35
N ARG A 146 0.04 -5.83 7.89
CA ARG A 146 0.08 -4.48 7.34
C ARG A 146 1.54 -4.05 7.19
N LEU A 147 1.96 -3.69 5.98
CA LEU A 147 3.28 -3.07 5.78
C LEU A 147 3.23 -1.62 6.24
N THR A 148 4.28 -1.17 6.90
CA THR A 148 4.42 0.22 7.36
C THR A 148 5.48 0.98 6.58
N GLY A 149 6.42 0.29 5.92
CA GLY A 149 7.45 0.91 5.09
C GLY A 149 8.59 -0.03 4.76
N ARG A 150 9.69 0.53 4.26
CA ARG A 150 10.97 -0.15 4.08
C ARG A 150 11.92 0.30 5.19
N LEU A 151 12.63 -0.63 5.81
CA LEU A 151 13.59 -0.30 6.88
C LEU A 151 14.70 0.62 6.39
N ARG A 152 15.21 0.38 5.19
CA ARG A 152 16.26 1.21 4.58
C ARG A 152 15.83 2.63 4.24
N ASP A 153 14.52 2.86 4.11
CA ASP A 153 13.97 4.17 3.75
C ASP A 153 13.70 5.02 5.01
N ILE A 154 13.77 4.40 6.19
CA ILE A 154 13.65 5.11 7.46
C ILE A 154 14.90 5.97 7.64
N PHE A 155 14.71 7.26 7.82
CA PHE A 155 15.82 8.19 8.04
C PHE A 155 15.69 8.95 9.35
N LYS A 156 16.82 9.51 9.80
CA LYS A 156 16.88 10.33 10.99
C LYS A 156 17.12 11.79 10.61
N THR A 157 16.30 12.68 11.14
CA THR A 157 16.52 14.13 10.99
C THR A 157 17.71 14.61 11.84
N SER A 158 18.26 15.78 11.53
CA SER A 158 19.32 16.40 12.35
C SER A 158 18.87 16.70 13.79
N ARG A 159 17.57 16.74 14.05
CA ARG A 159 16.98 16.88 15.39
C ARG A 159 16.81 15.54 16.13
N GLY A 160 17.29 14.44 15.56
CA GLY A 160 17.26 13.12 16.16
C GLY A 160 15.94 12.36 16.02
N ARG A 161 14.97 12.84 15.25
CA ARG A 161 13.68 12.17 15.02
C ARG A 161 13.78 11.18 13.88
N TYR A 162 13.29 9.97 14.09
CA TYR A 162 13.12 8.98 13.03
C TYR A 162 11.84 9.27 12.25
N VAL A 163 11.95 9.16 10.93
CA VAL A 163 10.85 9.37 9.99
C VAL A 163 10.68 8.11 9.15
N ILE A 164 9.46 7.63 9.07
CA ILE A 164 9.05 6.54 8.18
C ILE A 164 8.29 7.21 7.02
N PRO A 165 8.86 7.31 5.80
CA PRO A 165 8.28 8.06 4.68
C PRO A 165 6.93 7.52 4.23
N ALA A 166 6.82 6.22 4.06
CA ALA A 166 5.70 5.57 3.39
C ALA A 166 4.30 5.92 3.94
N PRO A 167 4.03 5.97 5.26
CA PRO A 167 2.73 6.41 5.77
C PRO A 167 2.40 7.86 5.45
N ILE A 168 3.41 8.73 5.45
CA ILE A 168 3.25 10.16 5.14
C ILE A 168 2.93 10.33 3.64
N GLU A 169 3.72 9.68 2.79
CA GLU A 169 3.52 9.66 1.34
C GLU A 169 2.14 9.16 0.96
N GLN A 170 1.71 8.03 1.58
CA GLN A 170 0.39 7.47 1.36
C GLN A 170 -0.72 8.47 1.71
N ARG A 171 -0.60 9.12 2.86
CA ARG A 171 -1.59 10.10 3.31
C ARG A 171 -1.65 11.33 2.40
N LEU A 172 -0.52 11.77 1.86
CA LEU A 172 -0.47 12.82 0.85
C LEU A 172 -1.16 12.37 -0.45
N MET A 173 -0.88 11.16 -0.91
CA MET A 173 -1.48 10.59 -2.13
C MET A 173 -2.96 10.20 -2.00
N ASP A 174 -3.53 10.23 -0.79
CA ASP A 174 -4.98 10.06 -0.61
C ASP A 174 -5.77 11.28 -1.11
N ASP A 175 -5.14 12.46 -1.25
CA ASP A 175 -5.75 13.63 -1.87
C ASP A 175 -5.64 13.57 -3.40
N VAL A 176 -6.75 13.88 -4.08
CA VAL A 176 -6.85 13.88 -5.55
C VAL A 176 -5.95 14.89 -6.26
N LEU A 177 -5.35 15.83 -5.54
CA LEU A 177 -4.40 16.79 -6.07
C LEU A 177 -3.03 16.17 -6.35
N ILE A 178 -2.67 15.12 -5.62
CA ILE A 178 -1.33 14.54 -5.62
C ILE A 178 -1.36 13.20 -6.34
N GLU A 179 -0.55 13.07 -7.38
CA GLU A 179 -0.35 11.83 -8.11
C GLU A 179 0.78 11.00 -7.49
N GLU A 180 1.87 11.67 -7.09
CA GLU A 180 3.01 11.04 -6.43
C GLU A 180 3.54 11.94 -5.32
N ALA A 181 4.02 11.31 -4.26
CA ALA A 181 4.70 11.97 -3.15
C ALA A 181 5.98 11.20 -2.81
N CYS A 182 7.03 11.93 -2.44
CA CYS A 182 8.29 11.39 -1.93
C CYS A 182 8.73 12.22 -0.72
N VAL A 183 8.88 11.58 0.43
CA VAL A 183 9.32 12.23 1.67
C VAL A 183 10.81 12.00 1.88
N VAL A 184 11.56 13.07 1.95
CA VAL A 184 13.00 13.09 2.16
C VAL A 184 13.36 13.98 3.33
N GLY A 185 14.59 13.91 3.83
CA GLY A 185 15.01 14.82 4.90
C GLY A 185 16.04 14.25 5.84
N GLN A 186 16.80 13.26 5.38
CA GLN A 186 17.97 12.78 6.13
C GLN A 186 18.89 13.96 6.43
N ASP A 187 19.27 14.09 7.68
CA ASP A 187 20.13 15.16 8.21
C ASP A 187 19.55 16.58 8.10
N LEU A 188 18.33 16.76 7.58
CA LEU A 188 17.63 18.04 7.62
C LEU A 188 16.91 18.24 8.97
N PRO A 189 16.65 19.51 9.38
CA PRO A 189 15.93 19.81 10.62
C PRO A 189 14.51 19.24 10.66
N GLN A 190 13.89 19.07 9.50
CA GLN A 190 12.55 18.51 9.32
C GLN A 190 12.42 17.80 7.98
N PRO A 191 11.52 16.83 7.84
CA PRO A 191 11.27 16.19 6.57
C PRO A 191 10.66 17.17 5.57
N LEU A 192 10.91 16.92 4.28
CA LEU A 192 10.34 17.62 3.15
C LEU A 192 9.57 16.63 2.29
N ALA A 193 8.43 17.05 1.74
CA ALA A 193 7.69 16.26 0.77
C ALA A 193 7.85 16.88 -0.63
N LEU A 194 8.34 16.09 -1.56
CA LEU A 194 8.30 16.38 -2.99
C LEU A 194 7.00 15.79 -3.54
N VAL A 195 6.20 16.61 -4.21
CA VAL A 195 4.89 16.14 -4.71
C VAL A 195 4.77 16.44 -6.21
N ARG A 196 4.20 15.48 -6.93
CA ARG A 196 3.73 15.65 -8.30
C ARG A 196 2.22 15.82 -8.29
N LEU A 197 1.75 16.90 -8.89
CA LEU A 197 0.32 17.14 -9.01
C LEU A 197 -0.32 16.20 -10.04
N ALA A 198 -1.59 15.87 -9.83
CA ALA A 198 -2.36 15.07 -10.77
C ALA A 198 -2.42 15.74 -12.17
N PRO A 199 -2.51 14.95 -13.25
CA PRO A 199 -2.50 15.45 -14.61
C PRO A 199 -3.51 16.56 -14.85
N GLY A 200 -3.08 17.65 -15.50
CA GLY A 200 -3.90 18.82 -15.80
C GLY A 200 -4.04 19.81 -14.65
N LEU A 201 -3.39 19.57 -13.51
CA LEU A 201 -3.28 20.54 -12.41
C LEU A 201 -1.96 21.28 -12.47
N THR A 202 -2.00 22.54 -12.08
CA THR A 202 -0.80 23.42 -11.97
C THR A 202 -0.67 23.93 -10.54
N ALA A 203 0.54 24.35 -10.18
CA ALA A 203 0.82 24.94 -8.86
C ALA A 203 0.36 26.42 -8.80
N ASP A 204 -0.88 26.69 -9.19
CA ASP A 204 -1.51 28.01 -9.05
C ASP A 204 -1.81 28.36 -7.57
N LYS A 205 -2.28 29.59 -7.34
CA LYS A 205 -2.54 30.09 -5.99
C LYS A 205 -3.58 29.24 -5.24
N THR A 206 -4.59 28.74 -5.94
CA THR A 206 -5.67 27.93 -5.36
C THR A 206 -5.14 26.55 -4.94
N ASN A 207 -4.43 25.87 -5.83
CA ASN A 207 -3.87 24.55 -5.56
C ASN A 207 -2.76 24.62 -4.48
N ARG A 208 -1.97 25.68 -4.45
CA ARG A 208 -0.98 25.92 -3.38
C ARG A 208 -1.67 26.04 -2.01
N GLY A 209 -2.78 26.79 -1.94
CA GLY A 209 -3.55 26.91 -0.69
C GLY A 209 -4.11 25.58 -0.21
N ARG A 210 -4.62 24.74 -1.12
CA ARG A 210 -5.10 23.40 -0.79
C ARG A 210 -3.97 22.46 -0.35
N LEU A 211 -2.82 22.51 -1.02
CA LEU A 211 -1.62 21.74 -0.63
C LEU A 211 -1.15 22.14 0.76
N GLN A 212 -1.11 23.44 1.08
CA GLN A 212 -0.73 23.90 2.41
C GLN A 212 -1.66 23.35 3.48
N ALA A 213 -2.97 23.44 3.27
CA ALA A 213 -3.95 22.87 4.20
C ALA A 213 -3.81 21.35 4.37
N LEU A 214 -3.46 20.62 3.29
CA LEU A 214 -3.18 19.19 3.36
C LEU A 214 -1.93 18.91 4.19
N PHE A 215 -0.82 19.61 3.95
CA PHE A 215 0.41 19.47 4.75
C PHE A 215 0.17 19.80 6.22
N ASP A 216 -0.58 20.86 6.52
CA ASP A 216 -0.93 21.21 7.89
C ASP A 216 -1.73 20.08 8.57
N SER A 217 -2.64 19.44 7.85
CA SER A 217 -3.41 18.30 8.36
C SER A 217 -2.56 17.05 8.62
N VAL A 218 -1.55 16.81 7.79
CA VAL A 218 -0.60 15.69 7.94
C VAL A 218 0.33 15.92 9.13
N ASN A 219 0.72 17.17 9.39
CA ASN A 219 1.60 17.53 10.50
C ASN A 219 0.94 17.50 11.88
N GLN A 220 -0.40 17.44 11.97
CA GLN A 220 -1.17 17.40 13.22
C GLN A 220 -1.38 15.98 13.77
N THR A 221 -0.92 14.96 13.07
CA THR A 221 -1.08 13.54 13.40
C THR A 221 0.25 12.85 13.61
#